data_b3d0c98c411ac18fabee8be959da3491
#
_entry.id   b3d0c98c411ac18fabee8be959da3491
#
_cell.length_a   1.000
_cell.length_b   1.000
_cell.length_c   1.000
_cell.angle_alpha   90.00
_cell.angle_beta   90.00
_cell.angle_gamma   90.00
#
_symmetry.space_group_name_H-M   'P 1'
#
loop_
_entity.id
_entity.type
_entity.pdbx_description
1 polymer ?
#
loop_
_entity_poly.entity_id
_entity_poly.type
_entity_poly.pdbx_seq_one_letter_code
_entity_poly.pdbx_strand_id
1 'polypeptide(L)'
;PFDDLRTTCITSLVTTLCEAHETRTLLRLDLLEWQPHIERTLSFQARHASPLAHPSYFHILYAYHVSRGDYKSAAASMYQHAHRLGVLTRDAPSLESMQAYAVQQAQSFLVCINALVLLPATLAWFAHDNTDSLAATGRPTDRHALRGRVTHYVPQPAGPASLAIVQLADVRREYHELLTRLQLMQTYPELAHGATPWRAVDALPLFVANDDYDAAWSTAEQLQLPMDSFFDALTLKCVLLERAFHKRAAHYEHEDEALKSLYMGDEEEADPNAAFLRRSARTASWPGHAHERAWKYLRVHLEATEHGVQYRRIIAERLI
;
A
#
# COMPACT_ATOMS: atom_id res chain seq x y z
N PRO A 1 -3.77 8.09 49.61
CA PRO A 1 -4.37 6.73 49.69
C PRO A 1 -5.77 6.64 49.05
N PHE A 2 -6.66 7.63 49.21
CA PHE A 2 -8.01 7.56 48.62
C PHE A 2 -8.00 7.69 47.08
N ASP A 3 -7.09 8.49 46.51
CA ASP A 3 -6.98 8.66 45.07
C ASP A 3 -6.44 7.38 44.40
N ASP A 4 -5.56 6.65 45.07
CA ASP A 4 -5.04 5.37 44.55
C ASP A 4 -6.16 4.31 44.47
N LEU A 5 -7.03 4.25 45.46
CA LEU A 5 -8.18 3.34 45.44
C LEU A 5 -9.17 3.68 44.32
N ARG A 6 -9.48 4.97 44.16
CA ARG A 6 -10.34 5.42 43.05
C ARG A 6 -9.76 5.09 41.69
N THR A 7 -8.47 5.36 41.51
CA THR A 7 -7.73 5.03 40.29
C THR A 7 -7.77 3.54 39.97
N THR A 8 -7.55 2.71 41.02
CA THR A 8 -7.61 1.23 40.88
C THR A 8 -9.02 0.77 40.53
N CYS A 9 -10.06 1.33 41.19
CA CYS A 9 -11.45 0.99 40.87
C CYS A 9 -11.82 1.33 39.43
N ILE A 10 -11.42 2.50 38.94
CA ILE A 10 -11.71 2.91 37.57
C ILE A 10 -10.94 2.03 36.55
N THR A 11 -9.68 1.74 36.81
CA THR A 11 -8.91 0.82 35.99
C THR A 11 -9.58 -0.55 35.91
N SER A 12 -9.99 -1.10 37.04
CA SER A 12 -10.72 -2.38 37.13
C SER A 12 -12.06 -2.32 36.39
N LEU A 13 -12.83 -1.26 36.58
CA LEU A 13 -14.09 -1.05 35.86
C LEU A 13 -13.91 -1.02 34.34
N VAL A 14 -12.96 -0.23 33.86
CA VAL A 14 -12.66 -0.13 32.41
C VAL A 14 -12.25 -1.49 31.85
N THR A 15 -11.35 -2.20 32.53
CA THR A 15 -10.89 -3.52 32.06
C THR A 15 -12.03 -4.52 32.03
N THR A 16 -12.84 -4.58 33.11
CA THR A 16 -14.00 -5.48 33.19
C THR A 16 -15.03 -5.19 32.09
N LEU A 17 -15.34 -3.92 31.83
CA LEU A 17 -16.26 -3.55 30.74
C LEU A 17 -15.72 -3.94 29.37
N CYS A 18 -14.42 -3.80 29.14
CA CYS A 18 -13.80 -4.23 27.90
C CYS A 18 -13.85 -5.76 27.72
N GLU A 19 -13.51 -6.51 28.78
CA GLU A 19 -13.54 -7.99 28.78
C GLU A 19 -14.95 -8.54 28.64
N ALA A 20 -15.94 -7.85 29.22
CA ALA A 20 -17.36 -8.20 29.08
C ALA A 20 -17.97 -7.77 27.71
N HIS A 21 -17.16 -7.20 26.79
CA HIS A 21 -17.62 -6.65 25.51
C HIS A 21 -18.66 -5.52 25.63
N GLU A 22 -18.77 -4.87 26.80
CA GLU A 22 -19.68 -3.78 27.09
C GLU A 22 -19.11 -2.40 26.68
N THR A 23 -18.55 -2.33 25.49
CA THR A 23 -17.95 -1.11 24.95
C THR A 23 -18.94 0.05 24.87
N ARG A 24 -20.21 -0.23 24.57
CA ARG A 24 -21.25 0.82 24.53
C ARG A 24 -21.47 1.46 25.89
N THR A 25 -21.44 0.68 26.94
CA THR A 25 -21.57 1.15 28.31
C THR A 25 -20.38 2.03 28.71
N LEU A 26 -19.15 1.59 28.36
CA LEU A 26 -17.93 2.37 28.56
C LEU A 26 -17.98 3.73 27.85
N LEU A 27 -18.45 3.77 26.60
CA LEU A 27 -18.52 5.00 25.80
C LEU A 27 -19.58 5.99 26.34
N ARG A 28 -20.62 5.50 27.02
CA ARG A 28 -21.69 6.32 27.60
C ARG A 28 -21.38 6.83 28.99
N LEU A 29 -20.39 6.26 29.67
CA LEU A 29 -20.00 6.70 31.00
C LEU A 29 -19.48 8.14 30.92
N ASP A 30 -20.18 9.04 31.64
CA ASP A 30 -19.78 10.43 31.78
C ASP A 30 -18.86 10.59 32.99
N LEU A 31 -17.61 10.26 32.81
CA LEU A 31 -16.55 10.34 33.82
C LEU A 31 -15.56 11.45 33.43
N LEU A 32 -16.03 12.68 33.30
CA LEU A 32 -15.25 13.84 32.81
C LEU A 32 -13.91 14.01 33.53
N GLU A 33 -13.88 13.93 34.83
CA GLU A 33 -12.66 14.06 35.64
C GLU A 33 -11.66 12.90 35.42
N TRP A 34 -12.15 11.75 34.96
CA TRP A 34 -11.35 10.53 34.80
C TRP A 34 -11.01 10.21 33.35
N GLN A 35 -11.42 11.04 32.41
CA GLN A 35 -11.12 10.81 30.98
C GLN A 35 -9.64 10.55 30.71
N PRO A 36 -8.69 11.36 31.23
CA PRO A 36 -7.27 11.12 30.99
C PRO A 36 -6.77 9.78 31.56
N HIS A 37 -7.41 9.33 32.63
CA HIS A 37 -7.06 8.05 33.27
C HIS A 37 -7.59 6.86 32.47
N ILE A 38 -8.84 6.94 31.99
CA ILE A 38 -9.45 5.93 31.11
C ILE A 38 -8.65 5.78 29.84
N GLU A 39 -8.32 6.90 29.18
CA GLU A 39 -7.49 6.92 27.97
C GLU A 39 -6.12 6.28 28.20
N ARG A 40 -5.46 6.62 29.32
CA ARG A 40 -4.17 6.04 29.70
C ARG A 40 -4.28 4.53 29.93
N THR A 41 -5.34 4.08 30.58
CA THR A 41 -5.61 2.66 30.83
C THR A 41 -5.84 1.90 29.53
N LEU A 42 -6.70 2.41 28.64
CA LEU A 42 -6.96 1.81 27.33
C LEU A 42 -5.71 1.80 26.45
N SER A 43 -4.94 2.89 26.42
CA SER A 43 -3.67 2.99 25.68
C SER A 43 -2.64 2.01 26.21
N PHE A 44 -2.55 1.83 27.52
CA PHE A 44 -1.66 0.85 28.14
C PHE A 44 -2.05 -0.57 27.72
N GLN A 45 -3.32 -0.95 27.81
CA GLN A 45 -3.81 -2.25 27.39
C GLN A 45 -3.60 -2.48 25.88
N ALA A 46 -3.89 -1.48 25.04
CA ALA A 46 -3.67 -1.56 23.60
C ALA A 46 -2.20 -1.83 23.25
N ARG A 47 -1.25 -1.23 23.98
CA ARG A 47 0.19 -1.45 23.73
C ARG A 47 0.69 -2.80 24.20
N HIS A 48 0.14 -3.38 25.27
CA HIS A 48 0.64 -4.62 25.88
C HIS A 48 -0.10 -5.87 25.39
N ALA A 49 -1.38 -5.75 25.03
CA ALA A 49 -2.14 -6.85 24.48
C ALA A 49 -1.64 -7.22 23.06
N SER A 50 -1.88 -8.45 22.66
CA SER A 50 -1.69 -8.84 21.26
C SER A 50 -2.58 -8.00 20.34
N PRO A 51 -2.10 -7.48 19.20
CA PRO A 51 -2.94 -6.75 18.26
C PRO A 51 -4.08 -7.60 17.68
N LEU A 52 -3.98 -8.93 17.76
CA LEU A 52 -5.02 -9.88 17.35
C LEU A 52 -5.94 -10.32 18.51
N ALA A 53 -5.72 -9.80 19.73
CA ALA A 53 -6.52 -10.19 20.89
C ALA A 53 -7.96 -9.72 20.76
N HIS A 54 -8.87 -10.50 21.32
CA HIS A 54 -10.26 -10.12 21.54
C HIS A 54 -10.51 -9.99 23.06
N PRO A 55 -11.04 -8.84 23.51
CA PRO A 55 -11.41 -7.64 22.76
C PRO A 55 -10.21 -6.87 22.20
N SER A 56 -10.38 -6.24 21.05
CA SER A 56 -9.34 -5.39 20.47
C SER A 56 -9.31 -4.03 21.17
N TYR A 57 -8.35 -3.83 22.03
CA TYR A 57 -8.20 -2.57 22.79
C TYR A 57 -7.91 -1.36 21.87
N PHE A 58 -7.27 -1.56 20.71
CA PHE A 58 -7.09 -0.49 19.73
C PHE A 58 -8.42 -0.01 19.15
N HIS A 59 -9.33 -0.93 18.81
CA HIS A 59 -10.65 -0.56 18.31
C HIS A 59 -11.51 0.11 19.40
N ILE A 60 -11.41 -0.34 20.65
CA ILE A 60 -12.10 0.28 21.77
C ILE A 60 -11.56 1.70 22.01
N LEU A 61 -10.24 1.88 21.99
CA LEU A 61 -9.60 3.20 22.13
C LEU A 61 -9.98 4.14 20.99
N TYR A 62 -9.99 3.64 19.75
CA TYR A 62 -10.50 4.39 18.60
C TYR A 62 -11.93 4.86 18.80
N ALA A 63 -12.84 3.96 19.15
CA ALA A 63 -14.24 4.28 19.39
C ALA A 63 -14.40 5.28 20.55
N TYR A 64 -13.57 5.18 21.59
CA TYR A 64 -13.53 6.11 22.70
C TYR A 64 -13.16 7.52 22.27
N HIS A 65 -12.10 7.68 21.46
CA HIS A 65 -11.69 9.00 20.93
C HIS A 65 -12.74 9.57 19.96
N VAL A 66 -13.27 8.75 19.05
CA VAL A 66 -14.31 9.17 18.09
C VAL A 66 -15.57 9.66 18.84
N SER A 67 -16.00 8.95 19.89
CA SER A 67 -17.19 9.35 20.68
C SER A 67 -17.04 10.72 21.34
N ARG A 68 -15.81 11.21 21.49
CA ARG A 68 -15.46 12.51 22.07
C ARG A 68 -15.07 13.56 21.03
N GLY A 69 -15.14 13.21 19.73
CA GLY A 69 -14.75 14.09 18.63
C GLY A 69 -13.23 14.27 18.48
N ASP A 70 -12.42 13.50 19.20
CA ASP A 70 -10.96 13.51 19.07
C ASP A 70 -10.49 12.58 17.95
N TYR A 71 -10.73 13.00 16.71
CA TYR A 71 -10.32 12.25 15.53
C TYR A 71 -8.81 12.13 15.36
N LYS A 72 -8.04 13.07 15.95
CA LYS A 72 -6.58 13.05 15.91
C LYS A 72 -5.99 11.90 16.70
N SER A 73 -6.40 11.72 17.94
CA SER A 73 -5.98 10.61 18.80
C SER A 73 -6.56 9.28 18.31
N ALA A 74 -7.78 9.29 17.74
CA ALA A 74 -8.36 8.12 17.10
C ALA A 74 -7.48 7.65 15.92
N ALA A 75 -7.05 8.56 15.03
CA ALA A 75 -6.15 8.25 13.93
C ALA A 75 -4.81 7.70 14.41
N ALA A 76 -4.19 8.34 15.41
CA ALA A 76 -2.93 7.89 16.00
C ALA A 76 -3.02 6.47 16.56
N SER A 77 -4.13 6.12 17.22
CA SER A 77 -4.36 4.78 17.76
C SER A 77 -4.41 3.72 16.66
N MET A 78 -5.12 3.98 15.56
CA MET A 78 -5.22 3.04 14.44
C MET A 78 -3.93 2.94 13.64
N TYR A 79 -3.18 4.02 13.52
CA TYR A 79 -1.84 4.00 12.93
C TYR A 79 -0.89 3.10 13.72
N GLN A 80 -0.88 3.24 15.05
CA GLN A 80 -0.09 2.39 15.94
C GLN A 80 -0.50 0.91 15.81
N HIS A 81 -1.82 0.63 15.73
CA HIS A 81 -2.33 -0.72 15.48
C HIS A 81 -1.80 -1.29 14.16
N ALA A 82 -1.86 -0.51 13.06
CA ALA A 82 -1.35 -0.90 11.76
C ALA A 82 0.14 -1.25 11.80
N HIS A 83 0.96 -0.46 12.49
CA HIS A 83 2.39 -0.74 12.63
C HIS A 83 2.66 -2.02 13.42
N ARG A 84 1.91 -2.29 14.49
CA ARG A 84 2.03 -3.53 15.26
C ARG A 84 1.62 -4.76 14.46
N LEU A 85 0.57 -4.66 13.63
CA LEU A 85 0.20 -5.71 12.69
C LEU A 85 1.29 -5.92 11.62
N GLY A 86 1.94 -4.84 11.18
CA GLY A 86 3.08 -4.92 10.25
C GLY A 86 4.28 -5.69 10.80
N VAL A 87 4.51 -5.66 12.12
CA VAL A 87 5.52 -6.51 12.75
C VAL A 87 5.11 -7.99 12.66
N LEU A 88 3.84 -8.33 13.00
CA LEU A 88 3.33 -9.69 12.87
C LEU A 88 3.33 -10.20 11.43
N THR A 89 3.07 -9.33 10.47
CA THR A 89 3.13 -9.68 9.04
C THR A 89 4.54 -10.11 8.63
N ARG A 90 5.58 -9.47 9.15
CA ARG A 90 6.98 -9.83 8.87
C ARG A 90 7.39 -11.15 9.50
N ASP A 91 6.88 -11.44 10.68
CA ASP A 91 7.20 -12.62 11.46
C ASP A 91 6.21 -13.78 11.21
N ALA A 92 5.30 -13.63 10.24
CA ALA A 92 4.26 -14.61 9.95
C ALA A 92 4.86 -15.94 9.46
N PRO A 93 4.38 -17.08 9.98
CA PRO A 93 4.92 -18.39 9.67
C PRO A 93 4.54 -18.91 8.27
N SER A 94 3.48 -18.36 7.67
CA SER A 94 2.98 -18.79 6.37
C SER A 94 2.53 -17.59 5.53
N LEU A 95 2.49 -17.76 4.20
CA LEU A 95 2.00 -16.75 3.27
C LEU A 95 0.54 -16.38 3.56
N GLU A 96 -0.30 -17.34 3.90
CA GLU A 96 -1.70 -17.09 4.24
C GLU A 96 -1.84 -16.21 5.49
N SER A 97 -1.06 -16.51 6.53
CA SER A 97 -1.01 -15.68 7.74
C SER A 97 -0.50 -14.27 7.43
N MET A 98 0.53 -14.17 6.59
CA MET A 98 1.10 -12.90 6.14
C MET A 98 0.04 -12.05 5.41
N GLN A 99 -0.69 -12.65 4.47
CA GLN A 99 -1.78 -11.97 3.75
C GLN A 99 -2.90 -11.55 4.70
N ALA A 100 -3.32 -12.42 5.62
CA ALA A 100 -4.37 -12.12 6.59
C ALA A 100 -4.01 -10.92 7.49
N TYR A 101 -2.78 -10.89 8.01
CA TYR A 101 -2.31 -9.77 8.84
C TYR A 101 -2.13 -8.48 8.03
N ALA A 102 -1.65 -8.59 6.79
CA ALA A 102 -1.52 -7.43 5.90
C ALA A 102 -2.88 -6.83 5.52
N VAL A 103 -3.92 -7.65 5.34
CA VAL A 103 -5.29 -7.15 5.14
C VAL A 103 -5.81 -6.40 6.37
N GLN A 104 -5.61 -6.93 7.57
CA GLN A 104 -5.99 -6.24 8.80
C GLN A 104 -5.20 -4.94 9.00
N GLN A 105 -3.91 -4.94 8.63
CA GLN A 105 -3.08 -3.76 8.63
C GLN A 105 -3.62 -2.69 7.67
N ALA A 106 -4.01 -3.08 6.46
CA ALA A 106 -4.61 -2.17 5.48
C ALA A 106 -5.93 -1.58 5.99
N GLN A 107 -6.78 -2.39 6.62
CA GLN A 107 -8.01 -1.91 7.25
C GLN A 107 -7.71 -0.87 8.34
N SER A 108 -6.68 -1.08 9.15
CA SER A 108 -6.29 -0.15 10.21
C SER A 108 -5.79 1.19 9.64
N PHE A 109 -4.98 1.16 8.57
CA PHE A 109 -4.58 2.38 7.85
C PHE A 109 -5.78 3.09 7.23
N LEU A 110 -6.72 2.37 6.64
CA LEU A 110 -7.92 2.97 6.06
C LEU A 110 -8.78 3.67 7.11
N VAL A 111 -8.94 3.07 8.29
CA VAL A 111 -9.65 3.68 9.43
C VAL A 111 -8.91 4.93 9.92
N CYS A 112 -7.58 4.90 9.99
CA CYS A 112 -6.74 6.06 10.30
C CYS A 112 -6.94 7.19 9.29
N ILE A 113 -6.89 6.89 7.99
CA ILE A 113 -7.14 7.84 6.89
C ILE A 113 -8.52 8.48 7.02
N ASN A 114 -9.56 7.66 7.25
CA ASN A 114 -10.93 8.14 7.41
C ASN A 114 -11.06 9.11 8.60
N ALA A 115 -10.40 8.83 9.71
CA ALA A 115 -10.40 9.74 10.87
C ALA A 115 -9.69 11.07 10.55
N LEU A 116 -8.55 11.04 9.84
CA LEU A 116 -7.82 12.25 9.45
C LEU A 116 -8.56 13.10 8.42
N VAL A 117 -9.31 12.47 7.51
CA VAL A 117 -10.13 13.18 6.49
C VAL A 117 -11.27 13.99 7.13
N LEU A 118 -11.73 13.62 8.32
CA LEU A 118 -12.73 14.39 9.08
C LEU A 118 -12.16 15.69 9.67
N LEU A 119 -10.84 15.84 9.70
CA LEU A 119 -10.16 17.03 10.19
C LEU A 119 -9.89 18.03 9.05
N PRO A 120 -9.85 19.34 9.35
CA PRO A 120 -9.30 20.33 8.41
C PRO A 120 -7.88 19.96 7.99
N ALA A 121 -7.51 20.21 6.73
CA ALA A 121 -6.20 19.81 6.18
C ALA A 121 -5.00 20.28 7.02
N THR A 122 -5.10 21.44 7.66
CA THR A 122 -4.05 21.99 8.55
C THR A 122 -3.91 21.23 9.88
N LEU A 123 -4.92 20.46 10.28
CA LEU A 123 -4.96 19.70 11.52
C LEU A 123 -4.85 18.17 11.26
N ALA A 124 -4.83 17.73 10.01
CA ALA A 124 -4.78 16.33 9.60
C ALA A 124 -3.37 15.73 9.76
N TRP A 125 -2.84 15.80 10.99
CA TRP A 125 -1.55 15.24 11.38
C TRP A 125 -1.55 14.85 12.86
N PHE A 126 -0.67 13.94 13.24
CA PHE A 126 -0.42 13.57 14.65
C PHE A 126 1.07 13.30 14.88
N ALA A 127 1.46 13.34 16.16
CA ALA A 127 2.80 12.94 16.57
C ALA A 127 2.82 11.44 16.84
N HIS A 128 3.81 10.74 16.28
CA HIS A 128 4.04 9.32 16.51
C HIS A 128 5.42 9.12 17.16
N ASP A 129 5.44 8.31 18.19
CA ASP A 129 6.68 7.94 18.88
C ASP A 129 7.31 6.73 18.18
N ASN A 130 8.50 6.95 17.62
CA ASN A 130 9.22 5.93 16.84
C ASN A 130 9.85 4.84 17.73
N THR A 131 9.69 4.91 19.04
CA THR A 131 10.32 3.96 19.99
C THR A 131 9.74 2.56 19.89
N ASP A 132 8.44 2.42 19.58
CA ASP A 132 7.78 1.12 19.44
C ASP A 132 8.32 0.30 18.25
N SER A 133 8.81 0.98 17.21
CA SER A 133 9.43 0.33 16.04
C SER A 133 10.85 -0.20 16.35
N LEU A 134 11.56 0.43 17.26
CA LEU A 134 12.95 0.04 17.63
C LEU A 134 12.98 -1.10 18.64
N ALA A 135 12.02 -1.16 19.56
CA ALA A 135 11.95 -2.22 20.58
C ALA A 135 11.55 -3.59 19.98
N ALA A 136 10.76 -3.57 18.90
CA ALA A 136 10.29 -4.80 18.26
C ALA A 136 11.32 -5.43 17.30
N THR A 137 12.35 -4.68 16.87
CA THR A 137 13.22 -5.17 15.80
C THR A 137 14.54 -5.75 16.28
N GLY A 138 15.01 -5.51 17.51
CA GLY A 138 16.30 -6.07 17.99
C GLY A 138 17.45 -6.11 16.95
N ARG A 139 17.16 -5.73 15.70
CA ARG A 139 18.06 -5.62 14.57
C ARG A 139 18.27 -4.15 14.23
N PRO A 140 19.50 -3.73 14.03
CA PRO A 140 19.77 -2.39 13.51
C PRO A 140 19.07 -2.28 12.15
N THR A 141 17.98 -1.50 12.10
CA THR A 141 17.36 -1.14 10.83
C THR A 141 18.37 -0.37 10.02
N ASP A 142 18.67 -0.89 8.81
CA ASP A 142 19.48 -0.20 7.82
C ASP A 142 18.85 1.15 7.47
N ARG A 143 19.18 2.17 8.25
CA ARG A 143 18.84 3.58 7.97
C ARG A 143 19.51 4.10 6.69
N HIS A 144 20.34 3.28 6.04
CA HIS A 144 21.06 3.63 4.82
C HIS A 144 20.22 3.61 3.55
N ALA A 145 19.00 3.09 3.60
CA ALA A 145 18.16 2.94 2.40
C ALA A 145 17.41 4.21 1.99
N LEU A 146 17.35 5.25 2.80
CA LEU A 146 16.58 6.48 2.53
C LEU A 146 17.46 7.71 2.17
N ARG A 147 18.76 7.59 2.10
CA ARG A 147 19.64 8.70 1.68
C ARG A 147 20.74 8.20 0.74
N GLY A 148 20.57 8.44 -0.54
CA GLY A 148 21.63 8.41 -1.54
C GLY A 148 22.65 9.55 -1.35
N ARG A 149 23.24 9.66 -0.15
CA ARG A 149 24.42 10.46 0.11
C ARG A 149 25.22 9.84 1.24
N VAL A 150 26.43 9.48 0.92
CA VAL A 150 27.47 9.06 1.85
C VAL A 150 27.73 10.22 2.82
N THR A 151 27.33 10.05 4.08
CA THR A 151 27.82 10.87 5.18
C THR A 151 28.32 9.93 6.26
N HIS A 152 29.53 10.20 6.71
CA HIS A 152 30.21 9.46 7.77
C HIS A 152 29.28 9.22 8.97
N TYR A 153 29.18 7.94 9.36
CA TYR A 153 28.48 7.53 10.57
C TYR A 153 29.23 8.10 11.80
N VAL A 154 28.60 9.07 12.45
CA VAL A 154 28.91 9.44 13.82
C VAL A 154 27.83 8.79 14.69
N PRO A 155 28.19 7.88 15.64
CA PRO A 155 27.19 7.36 16.57
C PRO A 155 26.68 8.54 17.40
N GLN A 156 25.47 9.00 17.13
CA GLN A 156 24.81 9.92 18.06
C GLN A 156 24.38 9.12 19.29
N PRO A 157 24.64 9.63 20.51
CA PRO A 157 24.07 9.06 21.71
C PRO A 157 22.55 9.04 21.56
N ALA A 158 21.91 8.01 22.12
CA ALA A 158 20.45 7.87 22.11
C ALA A 158 19.83 9.16 22.67
N GLY A 159 19.51 10.06 21.76
CA GLY A 159 18.78 11.28 22.06
C GLY A 159 17.34 10.93 22.44
N PRO A 160 16.61 11.87 23.08
CA PRO A 160 15.23 11.64 23.45
C PRO A 160 14.44 11.17 22.23
N ALA A 161 13.50 10.25 22.45
CA ALA A 161 12.64 9.64 21.46
C ALA A 161 12.22 10.68 20.41
N SER A 162 12.65 10.51 19.14
CA SER A 162 12.31 11.48 18.12
C SER A 162 10.86 11.29 17.74
N LEU A 163 10.01 12.20 18.19
CA LEU A 163 8.64 12.31 17.74
C LEU A 163 8.63 12.63 16.24
N ALA A 164 8.05 11.73 15.47
CA ALA A 164 7.80 11.96 14.05
C ALA A 164 6.42 12.57 13.87
N ILE A 165 6.32 13.59 13.02
CA ILE A 165 5.03 14.13 12.60
C ILE A 165 4.57 13.31 11.40
N VAL A 166 3.39 12.69 11.53
CA VAL A 166 2.76 11.88 10.49
C VAL A 166 1.57 12.67 9.94
N GLN A 167 1.57 12.91 8.65
CA GLN A 167 0.50 13.61 7.93
C GLN A 167 -0.39 12.61 7.19
N LEU A 168 -1.58 13.06 6.79
CA LEU A 168 -2.49 12.27 5.96
C LEU A 168 -1.83 11.72 4.69
N ALA A 169 -0.95 12.51 4.05
CA ALA A 169 -0.22 12.09 2.86
C ALA A 169 0.74 10.91 3.14
N ASP A 170 1.39 10.91 4.31
CA ASP A 170 2.29 9.83 4.71
C ASP A 170 1.52 8.53 4.95
N VAL A 171 0.38 8.60 5.67
CA VAL A 171 -0.48 7.44 5.91
C VAL A 171 -1.03 6.87 4.61
N ARG A 172 -1.44 7.72 3.67
CA ARG A 172 -1.91 7.29 2.34
C ARG A 172 -0.81 6.57 1.58
N ARG A 173 0.42 7.07 1.62
CA ARG A 173 1.56 6.44 0.97
C ARG A 173 1.82 5.06 1.55
N GLU A 174 1.91 4.92 2.87
CA GLU A 174 2.09 3.62 3.54
C GLU A 174 0.96 2.63 3.23
N TYR A 175 -0.28 3.12 3.17
CA TYR A 175 -1.43 2.33 2.76
C TYR A 175 -1.29 1.81 1.32
N HIS A 176 -0.92 2.66 0.36
CA HIS A 176 -0.71 2.25 -1.03
C HIS A 176 0.48 1.32 -1.20
N GLU A 177 1.58 1.54 -0.47
CA GLU A 177 2.71 0.61 -0.43
C GLU A 177 2.29 -0.78 0.07
N LEU A 178 1.44 -0.83 1.08
CA LEU A 178 0.91 -2.09 1.60
C LEU A 178 -0.05 -2.76 0.60
N LEU A 179 -0.93 -2.01 -0.05
CA LEU A 179 -1.81 -2.55 -1.10
C LEU A 179 -1.03 -3.13 -2.28
N THR A 180 0.00 -2.44 -2.74
CA THR A 180 0.91 -2.92 -3.78
C THR A 180 1.57 -4.25 -3.37
N ARG A 181 2.02 -4.34 -2.11
CA ARG A 181 2.58 -5.58 -1.56
C ARG A 181 1.54 -6.71 -1.50
N LEU A 182 0.33 -6.42 -1.06
CA LEU A 182 -0.78 -7.39 -1.05
C LEU A 182 -1.10 -7.90 -2.46
N GLN A 183 -1.16 -7.01 -3.44
CA GLN A 183 -1.39 -7.37 -4.83
C GLN A 183 -0.29 -8.28 -5.37
N LEU A 184 0.99 -7.98 -5.09
CA LEU A 184 2.10 -8.84 -5.45
C LEU A 184 2.00 -10.23 -4.80
N MET A 185 1.67 -10.30 -3.51
CA MET A 185 1.50 -11.57 -2.80
C MET A 185 0.36 -12.42 -3.38
N GLN A 186 -0.70 -11.78 -3.87
CA GLN A 186 -1.85 -12.47 -4.47
C GLN A 186 -1.57 -12.92 -5.90
N THR A 187 -0.90 -12.07 -6.69
CA THR A 187 -0.66 -12.33 -8.12
C THR A 187 0.57 -13.22 -8.33
N TYR A 188 1.60 -13.07 -7.49
CA TYR A 188 2.89 -13.73 -7.61
C TYR A 188 3.35 -14.34 -6.27
N PRO A 189 2.65 -15.36 -5.75
CA PRO A 189 2.92 -15.94 -4.43
C PRO A 189 4.33 -16.52 -4.32
N GLU A 190 4.91 -17.01 -5.41
CA GLU A 190 6.27 -17.53 -5.47
C GLU A 190 7.33 -16.47 -5.17
N LEU A 191 7.05 -15.21 -5.49
CA LEU A 191 7.96 -14.11 -5.25
C LEU A 191 7.88 -13.61 -3.80
N ALA A 192 6.77 -13.87 -3.11
CA ALA A 192 6.53 -13.42 -1.74
C ALA A 192 7.36 -14.17 -0.69
N HIS A 193 7.93 -15.33 -1.03
CA HIS A 193 8.75 -16.14 -0.12
C HIS A 193 10.19 -15.64 0.05
N GLY A 194 10.58 -14.57 -0.64
CA GLY A 194 11.90 -13.95 -0.49
C GLY A 194 12.06 -13.23 0.85
N ALA A 195 13.23 -13.42 1.49
CA ALA A 195 13.56 -12.86 2.81
C ALA A 195 13.68 -11.32 2.85
N THR A 196 13.56 -10.63 1.74
CA THR A 196 13.69 -9.19 1.63
C THR A 196 12.33 -8.51 1.62
N PRO A 197 12.08 -7.54 2.52
CA PRO A 197 10.86 -6.74 2.44
C PRO A 197 10.88 -5.94 1.14
N TRP A 198 9.92 -6.22 0.27
CA TRP A 198 9.74 -5.53 -1.00
C TRP A 198 9.47 -4.05 -0.76
N ARG A 199 10.22 -3.21 -1.45
CA ARG A 199 9.91 -1.78 -1.54
C ARG A 199 8.94 -1.56 -2.68
N ALA A 200 8.11 -0.54 -2.57
CA ALA A 200 7.23 -0.13 -3.66
C ALA A 200 7.97 0.14 -4.98
N VAL A 201 9.20 0.65 -4.89
CA VAL A 201 10.07 0.88 -6.05
C VAL A 201 10.45 -0.42 -6.77
N ASP A 202 10.55 -1.52 -6.04
CA ASP A 202 10.89 -2.84 -6.60
C ASP A 202 9.67 -3.51 -7.25
N ALA A 203 8.46 -3.08 -6.90
CA ALA A 203 7.20 -3.63 -7.41
C ALA A 203 6.97 -3.24 -8.88
N LEU A 204 7.28 -2.01 -9.26
CA LEU A 204 7.05 -1.51 -10.61
C LEU A 204 7.79 -2.34 -11.69
N PRO A 205 9.10 -2.62 -11.57
CA PRO A 205 9.81 -3.49 -12.51
C PRO A 205 9.23 -4.91 -12.59
N LEU A 206 8.72 -5.43 -11.48
CA LEU A 206 8.12 -6.77 -11.43
C LEU A 206 6.80 -6.84 -12.17
N PHE A 207 5.91 -5.86 -11.98
CA PHE A 207 4.67 -5.77 -12.74
C PHE A 207 4.97 -5.64 -14.24
N VAL A 208 5.92 -4.78 -14.62
CA VAL A 208 6.35 -4.61 -16.02
C VAL A 208 6.94 -5.91 -16.58
N ALA A 209 7.80 -6.62 -15.85
CA ALA A 209 8.39 -7.89 -16.27
C ALA A 209 7.36 -9.01 -16.47
N ASN A 210 6.25 -8.93 -15.74
CA ASN A 210 5.15 -9.89 -15.84
C ASN A 210 4.01 -9.42 -16.77
N ASP A 211 4.21 -8.38 -17.56
CA ASP A 211 3.20 -7.82 -18.47
C ASP A 211 1.90 -7.34 -17.78
N ASP A 212 1.98 -6.95 -16.48
CA ASP A 212 0.87 -6.38 -15.72
C ASP A 212 0.99 -4.85 -15.70
N TYR A 213 0.76 -4.23 -16.85
CA TYR A 213 0.92 -2.78 -17.02
C TYR A 213 -0.15 -1.97 -16.29
N ASP A 214 -1.35 -2.51 -16.05
CA ASP A 214 -2.39 -1.82 -15.29
C ASP A 214 -1.99 -1.69 -13.82
N ALA A 215 -1.43 -2.75 -13.22
CA ALA A 215 -0.90 -2.72 -11.87
C ALA A 215 0.34 -1.83 -11.76
N ALA A 216 1.24 -1.91 -12.75
CA ALA A 216 2.42 -1.04 -12.84
C ALA A 216 2.02 0.44 -12.89
N TRP A 217 1.05 0.80 -13.72
CA TRP A 217 0.54 2.17 -13.85
C TRP A 217 -0.07 2.66 -12.54
N SER A 218 -1.02 1.90 -11.96
CA SER A 218 -1.71 2.29 -10.73
C SER A 218 -0.74 2.48 -9.56
N THR A 219 0.27 1.61 -9.47
CA THR A 219 1.32 1.70 -8.43
C THR A 219 2.18 2.95 -8.64
N ALA A 220 2.62 3.21 -9.87
CA ALA A 220 3.46 4.36 -10.19
C ALA A 220 2.73 5.69 -9.96
N GLU A 221 1.45 5.79 -10.32
CA GLU A 221 0.62 6.96 -10.11
C GLU A 221 0.38 7.23 -8.61
N GLN A 222 -0.02 6.20 -7.85
CA GLN A 222 -0.32 6.33 -6.42
C GLN A 222 0.90 6.66 -5.56
N LEU A 223 2.06 6.13 -5.94
CA LEU A 223 3.31 6.30 -5.20
C LEU A 223 4.23 7.36 -5.81
N GLN A 224 3.79 8.01 -6.89
CA GLN A 224 4.56 9.02 -7.64
C GLN A 224 5.96 8.53 -8.04
N LEU A 225 6.02 7.29 -8.57
CA LEU A 225 7.26 6.68 -9.01
C LEU A 225 7.62 7.12 -10.45
N PRO A 226 8.91 7.14 -10.80
CA PRO A 226 9.32 7.40 -12.19
C PRO A 226 8.84 6.26 -13.11
N MET A 227 8.26 6.62 -14.25
CA MET A 227 7.64 5.69 -15.19
C MET A 227 8.53 5.41 -16.42
N ASP A 228 9.82 5.72 -16.35
CA ASP A 228 10.75 5.55 -17.48
C ASP A 228 10.77 4.10 -17.98
N SER A 229 10.94 3.14 -17.05
CA SER A 229 10.95 1.70 -17.37
C SER A 229 9.60 1.19 -17.89
N PHE A 230 8.50 1.77 -17.43
CA PHE A 230 7.15 1.44 -17.90
C PHE A 230 6.98 1.83 -19.37
N PHE A 231 7.27 3.09 -19.72
CA PHE A 231 7.12 3.57 -21.08
C PHE A 231 8.13 2.92 -22.04
N ASP A 232 9.36 2.66 -21.60
CA ASP A 232 10.36 1.96 -22.38
C ASP A 232 9.92 0.54 -22.75
N ALA A 233 9.50 -0.25 -21.76
CA ALA A 233 9.05 -1.62 -21.97
C ALA A 233 7.77 -1.69 -22.82
N LEU A 234 6.79 -0.82 -22.54
CA LEU A 234 5.54 -0.78 -23.28
C LEU A 234 5.78 -0.39 -24.76
N THR A 235 6.66 0.58 -25.02
CA THR A 235 7.04 0.97 -26.39
C THR A 235 7.68 -0.20 -27.13
N LEU A 236 8.58 -0.93 -26.46
CA LEU A 236 9.18 -2.13 -27.05
C LEU A 236 8.12 -3.16 -27.46
N LYS A 237 7.12 -3.41 -26.60
CA LYS A 237 6.00 -4.31 -26.92
C LYS A 237 5.20 -3.83 -28.12
N CYS A 238 4.90 -2.53 -28.20
CA CYS A 238 4.20 -1.94 -29.35
C CYS A 238 4.96 -2.18 -30.66
N VAL A 239 6.28 -1.91 -30.67
CA VAL A 239 7.15 -2.11 -31.87
C VAL A 239 7.22 -3.59 -32.25
N LEU A 240 7.33 -4.50 -31.27
CA LEU A 240 7.39 -5.94 -31.56
C LEU A 240 6.07 -6.44 -32.15
N LEU A 241 4.92 -6.00 -31.64
CA LEU A 241 3.61 -6.35 -32.19
C LEU A 241 3.41 -5.81 -33.60
N GLU A 242 3.83 -4.58 -33.88
CA GLU A 242 3.76 -3.98 -35.21
C GLU A 242 4.63 -4.74 -36.22
N ARG A 243 5.86 -5.07 -35.85
CA ARG A 243 6.76 -5.88 -36.69
C ARG A 243 6.19 -7.29 -36.95
N ALA A 244 5.62 -7.91 -35.91
CA ALA A 244 4.97 -9.21 -36.03
C ALA A 244 3.76 -9.13 -36.97
N PHE A 245 2.94 -8.10 -36.89
CA PHE A 245 1.81 -7.85 -37.75
C PHE A 245 2.26 -7.72 -39.22
N HIS A 246 3.23 -6.87 -39.52
CA HIS A 246 3.74 -6.71 -40.90
C HIS A 246 4.35 -8.00 -41.46
N LYS A 247 5.06 -8.77 -40.65
CA LYS A 247 5.61 -10.06 -41.06
C LYS A 247 4.49 -11.07 -41.39
N ARG A 248 3.43 -11.15 -40.60
CA ARG A 248 2.26 -12.00 -40.85
C ARG A 248 1.50 -11.53 -42.09
N ALA A 249 1.25 -10.22 -42.20
CA ALA A 249 0.57 -9.64 -43.37
C ALA A 249 1.28 -10.00 -44.70
N ALA A 250 2.62 -9.95 -44.74
CA ALA A 250 3.42 -10.37 -45.86
C ALA A 250 3.35 -11.88 -46.13
N HIS A 251 3.20 -12.71 -45.08
CA HIS A 251 3.07 -14.16 -45.23
C HIS A 251 1.74 -14.58 -45.88
N TYR A 252 0.65 -13.87 -45.55
CA TYR A 252 -0.69 -14.16 -46.07
C TYR A 252 -1.10 -13.26 -47.27
N GLU A 253 -0.16 -12.66 -47.96
CA GLU A 253 -0.45 -11.70 -49.06
C GLU A 253 -1.21 -12.32 -50.26
N HIS A 254 -1.13 -13.65 -50.40
CA HIS A 254 -1.77 -14.38 -51.49
C HIS A 254 -3.02 -15.17 -51.08
N GLU A 255 -3.48 -15.03 -49.85
CA GLU A 255 -4.67 -15.69 -49.31
C GLU A 255 -5.93 -14.85 -49.48
N ASP A 256 -7.11 -15.51 -49.47
CA ASP A 256 -8.40 -14.80 -49.46
C ASP A 256 -8.53 -13.90 -48.22
N GLU A 257 -9.06 -12.67 -48.40
CA GLU A 257 -9.13 -11.65 -47.37
C GLU A 257 -9.85 -12.13 -46.08
N ALA A 258 -10.87 -13.00 -46.22
CA ALA A 258 -11.59 -13.58 -45.09
C ALA A 258 -10.74 -14.60 -44.30
N LEU A 259 -9.99 -15.46 -45.00
CA LEU A 259 -9.06 -16.42 -44.38
C LEU A 259 -7.86 -15.72 -43.76
N LYS A 260 -7.34 -14.71 -44.41
CA LYS A 260 -6.27 -13.85 -43.89
C LYS A 260 -6.67 -13.19 -42.59
N SER A 261 -7.86 -12.60 -42.52
CA SER A 261 -8.38 -11.98 -41.25
C SER A 261 -8.51 -12.98 -40.14
N LEU A 262 -8.98 -14.20 -40.40
CA LEU A 262 -9.14 -15.27 -39.42
C LEU A 262 -7.79 -15.74 -38.88
N TYR A 263 -6.86 -16.12 -39.73
CA TYR A 263 -5.53 -16.61 -39.33
C TYR A 263 -4.71 -15.55 -38.59
N MET A 264 -4.79 -14.30 -39.04
CA MET A 264 -4.09 -13.20 -38.39
C MET A 264 -4.66 -12.94 -36.99
N GLY A 265 -5.98 -13.06 -36.80
CA GLY A 265 -6.63 -12.89 -35.51
C GLY A 265 -6.19 -13.93 -34.49
N ASP A 266 -6.22 -15.20 -34.86
CA ASP A 266 -5.79 -16.32 -34.00
C ASP A 266 -4.31 -16.23 -33.61
N GLU A 267 -3.42 -15.87 -34.57
CA GLU A 267 -2.00 -15.70 -34.31
C GLU A 267 -1.69 -14.45 -33.45
N GLU A 268 -2.46 -13.37 -33.60
CA GLU A 268 -2.33 -12.20 -32.75
C GLU A 268 -2.74 -12.49 -31.31
N GLU A 269 -3.79 -13.29 -31.11
CA GLU A 269 -4.21 -13.70 -29.77
C GLU A 269 -3.18 -14.61 -29.09
N ALA A 270 -2.46 -15.41 -29.86
CA ALA A 270 -1.40 -16.29 -29.35
C ALA A 270 -0.07 -15.57 -29.09
N ASP A 271 0.12 -14.35 -29.60
CA ASP A 271 1.38 -13.61 -29.48
C ASP A 271 1.70 -13.29 -27.99
N PRO A 272 2.88 -13.72 -27.49
CA PRO A 272 3.28 -13.44 -26.11
C PRO A 272 3.40 -11.94 -25.81
N ASN A 273 3.74 -11.11 -26.82
CA ASN A 273 3.84 -9.68 -26.64
C ASN A 273 2.47 -9.00 -26.49
N ALA A 274 1.37 -9.67 -26.88
CA ALA A 274 0.00 -9.20 -26.68
C ALA A 274 -0.59 -9.62 -25.32
N ALA A 275 0.16 -10.33 -24.47
CA ALA A 275 -0.32 -10.86 -23.20
C ALA A 275 -0.90 -9.78 -22.28
N PHE A 276 -0.28 -8.59 -22.25
CA PHE A 276 -0.75 -7.47 -21.44
C PHE A 276 -2.12 -6.94 -21.91
N LEU A 277 -2.42 -6.98 -23.21
CA LEU A 277 -3.73 -6.57 -23.72
C LEU A 277 -4.86 -7.51 -23.27
N ARG A 278 -4.56 -8.78 -23.08
CA ARG A 278 -5.53 -9.77 -22.56
C ARG A 278 -5.77 -9.62 -21.06
N ARG A 279 -4.74 -9.21 -20.31
CA ARG A 279 -4.82 -8.99 -18.86
C ARG A 279 -5.54 -7.68 -18.51
N SER A 280 -5.39 -6.67 -19.34
CA SER A 280 -6.03 -5.38 -19.11
C SER A 280 -7.52 -5.40 -19.41
N ALA A 281 -8.34 -5.16 -18.39
CA ALA A 281 -9.77 -5.03 -18.55
C ALA A 281 -10.18 -3.86 -19.46
N ARG A 282 -9.31 -2.85 -19.57
CA ARG A 282 -9.55 -1.65 -20.41
C ARG A 282 -9.48 -1.96 -21.89
N THR A 283 -8.54 -2.81 -22.30
CA THR A 283 -8.26 -3.10 -23.71
C THR A 283 -9.11 -4.22 -24.29
N ALA A 284 -9.75 -5.04 -23.44
CA ALA A 284 -10.56 -6.19 -23.86
C ALA A 284 -11.73 -5.80 -24.81
N SER A 285 -12.28 -4.61 -24.67
CA SER A 285 -13.39 -4.10 -25.48
C SER A 285 -12.93 -3.24 -26.68
N TRP A 286 -11.65 -3.01 -26.86
CA TRP A 286 -11.17 -2.14 -27.93
C TRP A 286 -11.15 -2.87 -29.28
N PRO A 287 -11.75 -2.28 -30.32
CA PRO A 287 -11.66 -2.84 -31.66
C PRO A 287 -10.27 -2.65 -32.27
N GLY A 288 -9.95 -3.45 -33.28
CA GLY A 288 -8.71 -3.37 -34.05
C GLY A 288 -7.70 -4.44 -33.70
N HIS A 289 -6.63 -4.47 -34.46
CA HIS A 289 -5.53 -5.41 -34.32
C HIS A 289 -4.74 -5.19 -33.00
N ALA A 290 -4.02 -6.22 -32.56
CA ALA A 290 -3.27 -6.17 -31.29
C ALA A 290 -2.27 -5.00 -31.25
N HIS A 291 -1.57 -4.72 -32.37
CA HIS A 291 -0.63 -3.60 -32.44
C HIS A 291 -1.33 -2.24 -32.32
N GLU A 292 -2.50 -2.05 -32.97
CA GLU A 292 -3.27 -0.80 -32.86
C GLU A 292 -3.77 -0.57 -31.42
N ARG A 293 -4.27 -1.64 -30.78
CA ARG A 293 -4.70 -1.60 -29.38
C ARG A 293 -3.53 -1.26 -28.44
N ALA A 294 -2.34 -1.81 -28.71
CA ALA A 294 -1.13 -1.52 -27.95
C ALA A 294 -0.69 -0.06 -28.04
N TRP A 295 -0.64 0.50 -29.27
CA TRP A 295 -0.33 1.91 -29.48
C TRP A 295 -1.38 2.84 -28.87
N LYS A 296 -2.65 2.47 -28.94
CA LYS A 296 -3.73 3.21 -28.28
C LYS A 296 -3.57 3.17 -26.76
N TYR A 297 -3.19 2.02 -26.19
CA TYR A 297 -2.93 1.87 -24.75
C TYR A 297 -1.78 2.78 -24.31
N LEU A 298 -0.66 2.75 -25.02
CA LEU A 298 0.47 3.64 -24.77
C LEU A 298 0.06 5.12 -24.83
N ARG A 299 -0.71 5.50 -25.83
CA ARG A 299 -1.17 6.88 -26.02
C ARG A 299 -2.05 7.36 -24.86
N VAL A 300 -3.01 6.54 -24.43
CA VAL A 300 -3.91 6.88 -23.33
C VAL A 300 -3.12 7.15 -22.04
N HIS A 301 -2.13 6.32 -21.73
CA HIS A 301 -1.30 6.51 -20.54
C HIS A 301 -0.36 7.71 -20.67
N LEU A 302 0.16 7.96 -21.85
CA LEU A 302 1.01 9.13 -22.11
C LEU A 302 0.23 10.46 -21.99
N GLU A 303 -1.03 10.49 -22.45
CA GLU A 303 -1.91 11.65 -22.33
C GLU A 303 -2.39 11.87 -20.89
N ALA A 304 -2.53 10.82 -20.09
CA ALA A 304 -2.91 10.90 -18.69
C ALA A 304 -1.78 11.40 -17.76
N THR A 305 -0.52 11.38 -18.25
CA THR A 305 0.65 11.73 -17.41
C THR A 305 0.95 13.23 -17.47
N GLU A 306 1.11 13.87 -16.31
CA GLU A 306 1.50 15.30 -16.23
C GLU A 306 2.87 15.57 -16.87
N HIS A 307 3.78 14.60 -16.83
CA HIS A 307 5.13 14.67 -17.39
C HIS A 307 5.26 14.04 -18.78
N GLY A 308 4.20 14.02 -19.56
CA GLY A 308 4.14 13.38 -20.88
C GLY A 308 5.25 13.79 -21.87
N VAL A 309 5.78 15.00 -21.75
CA VAL A 309 6.88 15.49 -22.62
C VAL A 309 8.18 14.71 -22.40
N GLN A 310 8.52 14.40 -21.14
CA GLN A 310 9.71 13.62 -20.81
C GLN A 310 9.63 12.20 -21.37
N TYR A 311 8.49 11.55 -21.21
CA TYR A 311 8.28 10.18 -21.68
C TYR A 311 8.17 10.07 -23.21
N ARG A 312 7.72 11.11 -23.92
CA ARG A 312 7.77 11.18 -25.40
C ARG A 312 9.20 11.05 -25.92
N ARG A 313 10.18 11.59 -25.21
CA ARG A 313 11.59 11.44 -25.56
C ARG A 313 12.03 9.97 -25.49
N ILE A 314 11.71 9.28 -24.39
CA ILE A 314 12.03 7.85 -24.21
C ILE A 314 11.41 7.01 -25.34
N ILE A 315 10.14 7.27 -25.65
CA ILE A 315 9.44 6.61 -26.75
C ILE A 315 10.16 6.89 -28.09
N ALA A 316 10.52 8.13 -28.37
CA ALA A 316 11.21 8.50 -29.60
C ALA A 316 12.58 7.85 -29.72
N GLU A 317 13.37 7.77 -28.66
CA GLU A 317 14.66 7.10 -28.61
C GLU A 317 14.57 5.59 -28.91
N ARG A 318 13.42 4.96 -28.62
CA ARG A 318 13.17 3.54 -28.94
C ARG A 318 12.71 3.29 -30.36
N LEU A 319 12.18 4.32 -31.04
CA LEU A 319 11.68 4.21 -32.40
C LEU A 319 12.78 4.41 -33.48
N ILE A 320 13.93 4.94 -33.08
CA ILE A 320 15.13 5.12 -33.91
C ILE A 320 15.97 3.86 -33.86
#